data_c16e9aa39c1ef03f57a91193e6083251
#
_entry.id   c16e9aa39c1ef03f57a91193e6083251
#
_cell.length_a   1.000
_cell.length_b   1.000
_cell.length_c   1.000
_cell.angle_alpha   90.00
_cell.angle_beta   90.00
_cell.angle_gamma   90.00
#
_symmetry.space_group_name_H-M   'P 1'
#
loop_
_entity.id
_entity.type
_entity.pdbx_description
1 polymer ?
#
loop_
_entity_poly.entity_id
_entity_poly.type
_entity_poly.pdbx_seq_one_letter_code
_entity_poly.pdbx_strand_id
1 'polypeptide(L)'
;MRHPRIIIASISLAAAAALGGGITAAAATGSPAGSRPAASQHATTTVRTVQATVGGKTETILVNAAGLPLYFYMNDTAASSLVTGGLAALWPPLTSPSPAAIGLAGKLAVISDTHGDQVAYNGHLLYTFADDHAGQVTGQGVQGFFVATPGLTPLTGSPTSTGTVPATPSGSGYGY
;
A
#
# COMPACT_ATOMS: atom_id res chain seq x y z
N MET A 1 -37.38 12.33 21.66
CA MET A 1 -35.98 12.53 21.97
C MET A 1 -35.56 11.43 22.96
N ARG A 2 -34.89 10.41 22.49
CA ARG A 2 -34.40 9.31 23.34
C ARG A 2 -32.94 9.06 22.97
N HIS A 3 -32.04 9.37 23.90
CA HIS A 3 -30.60 9.12 23.76
C HIS A 3 -30.28 7.64 24.06
N PRO A 4 -29.50 6.92 23.26
CA PRO A 4 -29.00 5.61 23.64
C PRO A 4 -27.82 5.74 24.63
N ARG A 5 -27.88 4.97 25.71
CA ARG A 5 -26.86 4.87 26.74
C ARG A 5 -25.72 3.97 26.26
N ILE A 6 -24.51 4.49 26.32
CA ILE A 6 -23.27 3.74 26.09
C ILE A 6 -22.99 2.93 27.35
N ILE A 7 -22.89 1.60 27.24
CA ILE A 7 -22.47 0.70 28.32
C ILE A 7 -20.96 0.46 28.14
N ILE A 8 -20.17 0.96 29.08
CA ILE A 8 -18.74 0.70 29.18
C ILE A 8 -18.57 -0.56 30.05
N ALA A 9 -18.10 -1.66 29.45
CA ALA A 9 -17.74 -2.87 30.18
C ALA A 9 -16.29 -2.77 30.66
N SER A 10 -16.11 -2.63 31.95
CA SER A 10 -14.82 -2.68 32.64
C SER A 10 -14.37 -4.14 32.80
N ILE A 11 -13.20 -4.49 32.28
CA ILE A 11 -12.57 -5.80 32.52
C ILE A 11 -11.55 -5.63 33.63
N SER A 12 -11.84 -6.29 34.77
CA SER A 12 -10.98 -6.33 35.96
C SER A 12 -9.83 -7.31 35.76
N LEU A 13 -8.61 -6.85 36.03
CA LEU A 13 -7.39 -7.65 36.08
C LEU A 13 -7.23 -8.27 37.47
N ALA A 14 -7.24 -9.59 37.57
CA ALA A 14 -6.92 -10.32 38.78
C ALA A 14 -5.43 -10.69 38.82
N ALA A 15 -4.71 -10.19 39.83
CA ALA A 15 -3.34 -10.57 40.13
C ALA A 15 -3.35 -11.78 41.08
N ALA A 16 -2.65 -12.85 40.76
CA ALA A 16 -2.34 -13.95 41.66
C ALA A 16 -0.82 -14.01 41.91
N ALA A 17 -0.41 -13.76 43.13
CA ALA A 17 0.94 -13.96 43.59
C ALA A 17 1.06 -15.39 44.14
N ALA A 18 2.09 -16.12 43.75
CA ALA A 18 2.52 -17.36 44.41
C ALA A 18 4.02 -17.30 44.67
N LEU A 19 4.37 -17.30 45.95
CA LEU A 19 5.71 -17.44 46.49
C LEU A 19 6.08 -18.94 46.51
N GLY A 20 7.31 -19.28 46.15
CA GLY A 20 7.84 -20.62 46.31
C GLY A 20 9.30 -20.69 45.82
N GLY A 21 10.21 -20.79 46.81
CA GLY A 21 11.64 -20.71 46.67
C GLY A 21 12.32 -21.97 46.09
N GLY A 22 13.61 -21.84 45.80
CA GLY A 22 14.50 -22.95 45.44
C GLY A 22 15.72 -22.45 44.68
N ILE A 23 16.82 -22.29 45.41
CA ILE A 23 18.16 -22.00 44.96
C ILE A 23 18.77 -23.19 44.22
N THR A 24 19.35 -22.99 43.02
CA THR A 24 20.62 -23.64 42.58
C THR A 24 21.26 -22.79 41.48
N ALA A 25 22.46 -22.34 41.78
CA ALA A 25 23.32 -21.66 40.84
C ALA A 25 23.89 -22.66 39.84
N ALA A 26 23.70 -22.43 38.54
CA ALA A 26 24.50 -22.99 37.48
C ALA A 26 24.91 -21.84 36.58
N ALA A 27 26.20 -21.48 36.64
CA ALA A 27 26.83 -20.54 35.73
C ALA A 27 26.89 -21.17 34.33
N ALA A 28 25.99 -20.78 33.45
CA ALA A 28 26.12 -21.02 32.03
C ALA A 28 26.63 -19.74 31.38
N THR A 29 27.89 -19.78 30.95
CA THR A 29 28.52 -18.80 30.08
C THR A 29 27.78 -18.84 28.73
N GLY A 30 26.66 -18.12 28.65
CA GLY A 30 25.94 -17.88 27.41
C GLY A 30 26.64 -16.78 26.63
N SER A 31 27.23 -17.13 25.48
CA SER A 31 27.65 -16.16 24.47
C SER A 31 26.54 -15.16 24.18
N PRO A 32 26.88 -13.86 24.01
CA PRO A 32 25.87 -12.90 23.62
C PRO A 32 25.35 -13.31 22.24
N ALA A 33 24.10 -13.74 22.17
CA ALA A 33 23.40 -13.90 20.91
C ALA A 33 23.46 -12.56 20.19
N GLY A 34 24.23 -12.51 19.11
CA GLY A 34 24.36 -11.33 18.27
C GLY A 34 22.94 -10.87 17.89
N SER A 35 22.60 -9.65 18.27
CA SER A 35 21.38 -8.99 17.86
C SER A 35 21.39 -8.95 16.34
N ARG A 36 20.66 -9.88 15.74
CA ARG A 36 20.37 -9.86 14.32
C ARG A 36 19.71 -8.52 14.05
N PRO A 37 20.26 -7.67 13.18
CA PRO A 37 19.54 -6.43 12.85
C PRO A 37 18.18 -6.86 12.35
N ALA A 38 17.13 -6.35 12.99
CA ALA A 38 15.77 -6.48 12.48
C ALA A 38 15.81 -5.90 11.07
N ALA A 39 15.73 -6.77 10.07
CA ALA A 39 15.53 -6.32 8.71
C ALA A 39 14.29 -5.44 8.76
N SER A 40 14.46 -4.16 8.48
CA SER A 40 13.36 -3.23 8.31
C SER A 40 12.46 -3.84 7.24
N GLN A 41 11.38 -4.50 7.67
CA GLN A 41 10.35 -4.95 6.76
C GLN A 41 9.71 -3.67 6.25
N HIS A 42 10.18 -3.22 5.09
CA HIS A 42 9.48 -2.18 4.36
C HIS A 42 8.08 -2.74 4.14
N ALA A 43 7.11 -2.13 4.78
CA ALA A 43 5.72 -2.55 4.68
C ALA A 43 5.35 -2.53 3.19
N THR A 44 5.25 -3.71 2.60
CA THR A 44 4.88 -3.85 1.19
C THR A 44 3.43 -3.40 1.06
N THR A 45 3.20 -2.26 0.42
CA THR A 45 1.85 -1.81 0.11
C THR A 45 1.26 -2.72 -0.95
N THR A 46 0.27 -3.51 -0.57
CA THR A 46 -0.42 -4.43 -1.47
C THR A 46 -1.62 -3.75 -2.11
N VAL A 47 -1.69 -3.76 -3.43
CA VAL A 47 -2.86 -3.36 -4.21
C VAL A 47 -3.58 -4.62 -4.66
N ARG A 48 -4.89 -4.70 -4.41
CA ARG A 48 -5.74 -5.83 -4.77
C ARG A 48 -7.10 -5.36 -5.27
N THR A 49 -7.90 -6.29 -5.79
CA THR A 49 -9.26 -6.02 -6.24
C THR A 49 -10.30 -6.42 -5.21
N VAL A 50 -11.40 -5.65 -5.15
CA VAL A 50 -12.62 -6.02 -4.42
C VAL A 50 -13.84 -5.57 -5.21
N GLN A 51 -15.00 -6.16 -4.90
CA GLN A 51 -16.28 -5.65 -5.36
C GLN A 51 -16.75 -4.56 -4.41
N ALA A 52 -17.18 -3.41 -4.97
CA ALA A 52 -17.75 -2.30 -4.19
C ALA A 52 -18.88 -1.64 -4.94
N THR A 53 -19.71 -0.90 -4.23
CA THR A 53 -20.78 -0.10 -4.83
C THR A 53 -20.23 1.29 -5.17
N VAL A 54 -20.21 1.63 -6.45
CA VAL A 54 -19.76 2.92 -7.00
C VAL A 54 -20.94 3.55 -7.73
N GLY A 55 -21.43 4.70 -7.25
CA GLY A 55 -22.57 5.38 -7.85
C GLY A 55 -23.83 4.51 -8.00
N GLY A 56 -24.06 3.59 -7.05
CA GLY A 56 -25.22 2.68 -7.08
C GLY A 56 -25.05 1.42 -7.92
N LYS A 57 -23.87 1.20 -8.53
CA LYS A 57 -23.53 -0.02 -9.30
C LYS A 57 -22.45 -0.81 -8.61
N THR A 58 -22.53 -2.13 -8.65
CA THR A 58 -21.45 -2.99 -8.17
C THR A 58 -20.36 -3.09 -9.22
N GLU A 59 -19.15 -2.67 -8.86
CA GLU A 59 -17.99 -2.66 -9.73
C GLU A 59 -16.77 -3.30 -9.03
N THR A 60 -15.85 -3.84 -9.82
CA THR A 60 -14.55 -4.28 -9.31
C THR A 60 -13.60 -3.09 -9.27
N ILE A 61 -13.10 -2.75 -8.09
CA ILE A 61 -12.22 -1.61 -7.86
C ILE A 61 -10.88 -2.05 -7.29
N LEU A 62 -9.90 -1.16 -7.35
CA LEU A 62 -8.63 -1.32 -6.66
C LEU A 62 -8.73 -0.81 -5.23
N VAL A 63 -8.12 -1.54 -4.29
CA VAL A 63 -7.99 -1.13 -2.89
C VAL A 63 -6.56 -1.38 -2.41
N ASN A 64 -6.15 -0.64 -1.38
CA ASN A 64 -4.90 -0.90 -0.68
C ASN A 64 -5.01 -2.07 0.31
N ALA A 65 -3.94 -2.38 1.04
CA ALA A 65 -3.91 -3.45 2.04
C ALA A 65 -4.96 -3.29 3.15
N ALA A 66 -5.29 -2.06 3.52
CA ALA A 66 -6.32 -1.75 4.51
C ALA A 66 -7.76 -1.85 3.98
N GLY A 67 -7.93 -2.10 2.67
CA GLY A 67 -9.24 -2.17 2.03
C GLY A 67 -9.82 -0.81 1.65
N LEU A 68 -9.03 0.27 1.74
CA LEU A 68 -9.45 1.59 1.29
C LEU A 68 -9.46 1.66 -0.23
N PRO A 69 -10.52 2.22 -0.84
CA PRO A 69 -10.59 2.44 -2.28
C PRO A 69 -9.41 3.27 -2.78
N LEU A 70 -8.96 2.96 -3.99
CA LEU A 70 -7.91 3.70 -4.66
C LEU A 70 -8.50 4.51 -5.82
N TYR A 71 -8.00 5.71 -5.97
CA TYR A 71 -8.43 6.68 -6.97
C TYR A 71 -7.26 7.14 -7.81
N PHE A 72 -7.56 7.70 -8.97
CA PHE A 72 -6.61 8.45 -9.78
C PHE A 72 -7.16 9.85 -10.07
N TYR A 73 -6.28 10.81 -10.27
CA TYR A 73 -6.64 12.17 -10.66
C TYR A 73 -6.54 12.33 -12.18
N MET A 74 -7.61 12.80 -12.81
CA MET A 74 -7.71 12.86 -14.27
C MET A 74 -6.69 13.82 -14.93
N ASN A 75 -6.15 14.79 -14.18
CA ASN A 75 -5.22 15.78 -14.70
C ASN A 75 -3.75 15.44 -14.44
N ASP A 76 -3.46 14.34 -13.72
CA ASP A 76 -2.09 13.88 -13.51
C ASP A 76 -1.49 13.35 -14.81
N THR A 77 -0.15 13.39 -14.87
CA THR A 77 0.61 12.72 -15.92
C THR A 77 1.18 11.40 -15.38
N ALA A 78 1.69 10.58 -16.29
CA ALA A 78 2.34 9.32 -15.90
C ALA A 78 3.65 9.50 -15.08
N ALA A 79 4.16 10.72 -14.99
CA ALA A 79 5.44 11.03 -14.35
C ALA A 79 5.34 12.09 -13.24
N SER A 80 4.18 12.72 -13.06
CA SER A 80 4.05 13.84 -12.11
C SER A 80 2.63 14.01 -11.62
N SER A 81 2.50 14.15 -10.30
CA SER A 81 1.28 14.54 -9.63
C SER A 81 1.07 16.05 -9.65
N LEU A 82 -0.17 16.47 -9.89
CA LEU A 82 -0.65 17.84 -9.70
C LEU A 82 -1.38 18.02 -8.36
N VAL A 83 -1.51 16.96 -7.58
CA VAL A 83 -2.19 16.94 -6.27
C VAL A 83 -1.22 17.45 -5.21
N THR A 84 -1.41 18.68 -4.73
CA THR A 84 -0.49 19.32 -3.76
C THR A 84 -1.26 20.05 -2.66
N GLY A 85 -0.58 20.43 -1.58
CA GLY A 85 -1.13 21.24 -0.50
C GLY A 85 -2.38 20.66 0.14
N GLY A 86 -3.43 21.47 0.24
CA GLY A 86 -4.72 21.02 0.82
C GLY A 86 -5.40 19.90 0.05
N LEU A 87 -5.17 19.83 -1.26
CA LEU A 87 -5.70 18.74 -2.09
C LEU A 87 -5.03 17.40 -1.72
N ALA A 88 -3.72 17.38 -1.48
CA ALA A 88 -3.00 16.19 -1.03
C ALA A 88 -3.39 15.76 0.40
N ALA A 89 -3.85 16.70 1.23
CA ALA A 89 -4.39 16.34 2.55
C ALA A 89 -5.74 15.59 2.46
N LEU A 90 -6.57 15.97 1.50
CA LEU A 90 -7.86 15.31 1.23
C LEU A 90 -7.68 14.03 0.40
N TRP A 91 -6.72 14.03 -0.50
CA TRP A 91 -6.36 12.93 -1.40
C TRP A 91 -4.92 12.46 -1.15
N PRO A 92 -4.66 11.76 -0.04
CA PRO A 92 -3.32 11.30 0.27
C PRO A 92 -2.78 10.37 -0.82
N PRO A 93 -1.57 10.64 -1.35
CA PRO A 93 -0.93 9.77 -2.33
C PRO A 93 -0.62 8.40 -1.72
N LEU A 94 -0.83 7.34 -2.48
CA LEU A 94 -0.41 6.00 -2.10
C LEU A 94 1.09 5.86 -2.35
N THR A 95 1.89 5.84 -1.28
CA THR A 95 3.35 5.74 -1.39
C THR A 95 3.86 4.36 -0.97
N SER A 96 4.79 3.81 -1.72
CA SER A 96 5.52 2.59 -1.39
C SER A 96 6.73 2.43 -2.31
N PRO A 97 7.92 2.17 -1.78
CA PRO A 97 9.09 1.88 -2.61
C PRO A 97 9.01 0.48 -3.27
N SER A 98 8.12 -0.39 -2.79
CA SER A 98 7.99 -1.76 -3.29
C SER A 98 6.54 -2.23 -3.20
N PRO A 99 5.64 -1.74 -4.09
CA PRO A 99 4.25 -2.16 -4.10
C PRO A 99 4.13 -3.59 -4.64
N ALA A 100 3.19 -4.36 -4.08
CA ALA A 100 2.82 -5.67 -4.56
C ALA A 100 1.40 -5.66 -5.15
N ALA A 101 1.16 -6.45 -6.19
CA ALA A 101 -0.14 -6.62 -6.82
C ALA A 101 -0.70 -8.02 -6.56
N ILE A 102 -1.98 -8.12 -6.23
CA ILE A 102 -2.68 -9.39 -6.12
C ILE A 102 -3.91 -9.37 -7.04
N GLY A 103 -3.91 -10.27 -8.03
CA GLY A 103 -5.04 -10.43 -8.96
C GLY A 103 -5.24 -9.26 -9.92
N LEU A 104 -4.20 -8.48 -10.21
CA LEU A 104 -4.24 -7.38 -11.17
C LEU A 104 -3.69 -7.81 -12.53
N ALA A 105 -4.40 -7.43 -13.60
CA ALA A 105 -3.95 -7.64 -14.97
C ALA A 105 -3.02 -6.52 -15.47
N GLY A 106 -3.12 -5.32 -14.90
CA GLY A 106 -2.30 -4.16 -15.23
C GLY A 106 -0.97 -4.11 -14.48
N LYS A 107 -0.17 -3.11 -14.79
CA LYS A 107 1.16 -2.91 -14.22
C LYS A 107 1.13 -1.94 -13.05
N LEU A 108 1.73 -2.32 -11.92
CA LEU A 108 2.16 -1.39 -10.89
C LEU A 108 3.55 -0.82 -11.25
N ALA A 109 3.74 0.44 -10.95
CA ALA A 109 5.02 1.15 -11.05
C ALA A 109 5.19 2.04 -9.82
N VAL A 110 6.42 2.50 -9.60
CA VAL A 110 6.77 3.50 -8.61
C VAL A 110 7.27 4.73 -9.35
N ILE A 111 6.69 5.87 -9.04
CA ILE A 111 7.09 7.17 -9.60
C ILE A 111 7.63 8.00 -8.44
N SER A 112 8.90 8.37 -8.51
CA SER A 112 9.50 9.26 -7.52
C SER A 112 9.16 10.70 -7.88
N ASP A 113 8.30 11.32 -7.09
CA ASP A 113 7.85 12.69 -7.25
C ASP A 113 7.99 13.50 -5.97
N THR A 114 7.31 14.65 -5.85
CA THR A 114 7.33 15.50 -4.65
C THR A 114 6.70 14.85 -3.42
N HIS A 115 5.94 13.78 -3.59
CA HIS A 115 5.33 12.99 -2.51
C HIS A 115 6.20 11.79 -2.10
N GLY A 116 7.35 11.57 -2.73
CA GLY A 116 8.21 10.41 -2.57
C GLY A 116 7.90 9.32 -3.61
N ASP A 117 8.05 8.05 -3.20
CA ASP A 117 7.83 6.90 -4.07
C ASP A 117 6.34 6.58 -4.19
N GLN A 118 5.65 7.31 -5.07
CA GLN A 118 4.22 7.15 -5.29
C GLN A 118 3.92 5.96 -6.19
N VAL A 119 2.91 5.18 -5.82
CA VAL A 119 2.46 4.01 -6.58
C VAL A 119 1.59 4.46 -7.74
N ALA A 120 1.85 3.90 -8.92
CA ALA A 120 1.03 4.08 -10.11
C ALA A 120 0.49 2.73 -10.61
N TYR A 121 -0.72 2.74 -11.18
CA TYR A 121 -1.31 1.62 -11.88
C TYR A 121 -1.61 2.01 -13.34
N ASN A 122 -1.03 1.27 -14.28
CA ASN A 122 -1.11 1.59 -15.72
C ASN A 122 -0.72 3.05 -16.05
N GLY A 123 0.22 3.62 -15.28
CA GLY A 123 0.67 5.00 -15.43
C GLY A 123 -0.19 6.05 -14.72
N HIS A 124 -1.30 5.67 -14.09
CA HIS A 124 -2.09 6.57 -13.25
C HIS A 124 -1.59 6.53 -11.82
N LEU A 125 -1.23 7.69 -11.26
CA LEU A 125 -0.84 7.84 -9.86
C LEU A 125 -2.03 7.53 -8.97
N LEU A 126 -1.80 6.79 -7.89
CA LEU A 126 -2.85 6.31 -7.00
C LEU A 126 -2.95 7.13 -5.72
N TYR A 127 -4.18 7.35 -5.29
CA TYR A 127 -4.55 8.11 -4.09
C TYR A 127 -5.59 7.35 -3.27
N THR A 128 -5.68 7.68 -1.99
CA THR A 128 -6.83 7.37 -1.15
C THR A 128 -7.68 8.63 -0.96
N PHE A 129 -8.91 8.48 -0.49
CA PHE A 129 -9.74 9.61 -0.09
C PHE A 129 -9.84 9.64 1.44
N ALA A 130 -9.62 10.82 2.04
CA ALA A 130 -9.52 10.95 3.50
C ALA A 130 -10.80 10.57 4.24
N ASP A 131 -11.97 10.77 3.60
CA ASP A 131 -13.28 10.47 4.18
C ASP A 131 -13.77 9.04 3.90
N ASP A 132 -13.01 8.24 3.14
CA ASP A 132 -13.39 6.85 2.85
C ASP A 132 -13.00 5.90 3.99
N HIS A 133 -13.81 4.86 4.10
CA HIS A 133 -13.57 3.70 4.96
C HIS A 133 -13.44 2.44 4.10
N ALA A 134 -12.90 1.36 4.67
CA ALA A 134 -12.77 0.10 3.95
C ALA A 134 -14.11 -0.37 3.38
N GLY A 135 -14.14 -0.61 2.06
CA GLY A 135 -15.34 -1.02 1.32
C GLY A 135 -16.34 0.09 1.01
N GLN A 136 -16.06 1.34 1.37
CA GLN A 136 -16.92 2.49 1.09
C GLN A 136 -16.27 3.41 0.06
N VAL A 137 -17.00 3.74 -1.01
CA VAL A 137 -16.54 4.61 -2.10
C VAL A 137 -17.36 5.90 -2.07
N THR A 138 -16.77 6.98 -1.58
CA THR A 138 -17.44 8.30 -1.51
C THR A 138 -16.77 9.36 -2.38
N GLY A 139 -15.52 9.11 -2.82
CA GLY A 139 -14.72 10.04 -3.60
C GLY A 139 -14.95 10.00 -5.11
N GLN A 140 -15.86 9.14 -5.62
CA GLN A 140 -16.10 9.02 -7.07
C GLN A 140 -16.59 10.31 -7.69
N GLY A 141 -15.83 10.87 -8.65
CA GLY A 141 -16.14 12.12 -9.37
C GLY A 141 -15.90 13.39 -8.57
N VAL A 142 -15.41 13.28 -7.31
CA VAL A 142 -15.11 14.45 -6.47
C VAL A 142 -13.82 15.11 -6.94
N GLN A 143 -13.89 16.40 -7.26
CA GLN A 143 -12.74 17.23 -7.68
C GLN A 143 -11.91 16.65 -8.84
N GLY A 144 -12.48 15.79 -9.70
CA GLY A 144 -11.77 15.18 -10.82
C GLY A 144 -11.03 13.88 -10.47
N PHE A 145 -11.31 13.31 -9.29
CA PHE A 145 -10.83 11.99 -8.93
C PHE A 145 -11.87 10.92 -9.27
N PHE A 146 -11.38 9.79 -9.76
CA PHE A 146 -12.19 8.64 -10.12
C PHE A 146 -11.62 7.37 -9.51
N VAL A 147 -12.49 6.45 -9.10
CA VAL A 147 -12.05 5.18 -8.54
C VAL A 147 -11.26 4.39 -9.59
N ALA A 148 -10.13 3.83 -9.17
CA ALA A 148 -9.30 3.01 -10.03
C ALA A 148 -9.89 1.60 -10.14
N THR A 149 -10.03 1.12 -11.37
CA THR A 149 -10.52 -0.23 -11.69
C THR A 149 -9.42 -1.07 -12.34
N PRO A 150 -9.51 -2.41 -12.32
CA PRO A 150 -8.54 -3.28 -12.99
C PRO A 150 -8.44 -3.04 -14.51
N GLY A 151 -9.52 -2.57 -15.12
CA GLY A 151 -9.60 -2.25 -16.55
C GLY A 151 -9.17 -0.82 -16.92
N LEU A 152 -8.55 -0.07 -15.99
CA LEU A 152 -8.10 1.29 -16.26
C LEU A 152 -7.12 1.32 -17.44
N THR A 153 -7.48 2.08 -18.49
CA THR A 153 -6.70 2.17 -19.70
C THR A 153 -5.33 2.81 -19.42
N PRO A 154 -4.22 2.22 -19.92
CA PRO A 154 -2.91 2.81 -19.69
C PRO A 154 -2.79 4.24 -20.21
N LEU A 155 -2.16 5.13 -19.44
CA LEU A 155 -1.79 6.46 -19.93
C LEU A 155 -0.72 6.32 -21.02
N THR A 156 -0.98 6.94 -22.16
CA THR A 156 0.02 7.07 -23.22
C THR A 156 1.16 7.96 -22.73
N GLY A 157 2.39 7.44 -22.74
CA GLY A 157 3.57 8.14 -22.23
C GLY A 157 4.09 7.61 -20.90
N SER A 158 3.49 6.55 -20.34
CA SER A 158 4.09 5.83 -19.21
C SER A 158 5.49 5.35 -19.58
N PRO A 159 6.52 5.59 -18.73
CA PRO A 159 7.85 5.06 -18.98
C PRO A 159 7.74 3.54 -19.08
N THR A 160 8.11 3.02 -20.24
CA THR A 160 8.30 1.58 -20.38
C THR A 160 9.42 1.20 -19.43
N SER A 161 9.13 0.47 -18.37
CA SER A 161 10.16 -0.14 -17.54
C SER A 161 11.01 -1.03 -18.45
N THR A 162 12.16 -0.49 -18.90
CA THR A 162 13.16 -1.26 -19.63
C THR A 162 13.78 -2.21 -18.61
N GLY A 163 13.20 -3.40 -18.49
CA GLY A 163 13.87 -4.51 -17.84
C GLY A 163 15.16 -4.73 -18.60
N THR A 164 16.30 -4.43 -17.98
CA THR A 164 17.62 -4.79 -18.47
C THR A 164 17.67 -6.29 -18.62
N VAL A 165 17.49 -6.80 -19.83
CA VAL A 165 17.88 -8.17 -20.18
C VAL A 165 19.39 -8.21 -20.12
N PRO A 166 20.01 -9.12 -19.34
CA PRO A 166 21.46 -9.26 -19.37
C PRO A 166 21.87 -9.67 -20.80
N ALA A 167 22.74 -8.88 -21.41
CA ALA A 167 23.33 -9.21 -22.68
C ALA A 167 24.14 -10.50 -22.54
N THR A 168 23.74 -11.54 -23.25
CA THR A 168 24.52 -12.75 -23.43
C THR A 168 25.80 -12.35 -24.16
N PRO A 169 27.00 -12.66 -23.66
CA PRO A 169 28.23 -12.38 -24.38
C PRO A 169 28.28 -13.29 -25.63
N SER A 170 28.22 -12.64 -26.79
CA SER A 170 28.44 -13.32 -28.07
C SER A 170 29.88 -13.80 -28.10
N GLY A 171 30.08 -15.12 -28.06
CA GLY A 171 31.37 -15.75 -28.18
C GLY A 171 32.00 -15.41 -29.52
N SER A 172 33.17 -14.75 -29.51
CA SER A 172 34.03 -14.60 -30.66
C SER A 172 34.55 -15.98 -31.07
N GLY A 173 34.06 -16.45 -32.24
CA GLY A 173 34.69 -17.57 -32.94
C GLY A 173 36.03 -17.12 -33.53
N TYR A 174 37.07 -17.83 -33.15
CA TYR A 174 38.39 -17.76 -33.81
C TYR A 174 38.28 -18.45 -35.16
N GLY A 175 38.70 -17.79 -36.24
CA GLY A 175 39.02 -18.36 -37.53
C GLY A 175 40.31 -17.74 -37.98
N TYR A 176 41.37 -18.55 -38.05
CA TYR A 176 42.65 -18.47 -38.71
C TYR A 176 43.13 -17.13 -39.32
#